data_600869314f2d477ed815b9d4402f54e6
#
_entry.id   600869314f2d477ed815b9d4402f54e6
#
_cell.length_a   1.000
_cell.length_b   1.000
_cell.length_c   1.000
_cell.angle_alpha   90.00
_cell.angle_beta   90.00
_cell.angle_gamma   90.00
#
_symmetry.space_group_name_H-M   'P 1'
#
loop_
_entity.id
_entity.type
_entity.pdbx_description
1 polymer ?
#
loop_
_entity_poly.entity_id
_entity_poly.type
_entity_poly.pdbx_seq_one_letter_code
_entity_poly.pdbx_strand_id
1 'polypeptide(L)'
;MPETLVADIIVQARTVLLRSRIYVLRTLHVFQDGDAIILRGRVDSYYHKQLAQELVRMAVDGVEVVNLIDVVYRPEVEDGFPRAEWF
;
A
#
# COMPACT_ATOMS: atom_id res chain seq x y z
N MET A 1 4.99 10.46 24.58
CA MET A 1 3.55 10.49 24.72
C MET A 1 2.97 9.42 23.87
N PRO A 2 2.36 8.42 24.47
CA PRO A 2 1.86 7.29 23.69
C PRO A 2 0.84 7.67 22.66
N GLU A 3 -0.12 8.52 23.00
CA GLU A 3 -1.15 8.87 22.04
C GLU A 3 -0.60 9.74 20.92
N THR A 4 0.36 10.59 21.21
CA THR A 4 1.01 11.38 20.18
C THR A 4 1.80 10.48 19.25
N LEU A 5 2.45 9.48 19.81
CA LEU A 5 3.24 8.54 19.03
C LEU A 5 2.37 7.76 18.06
N VAL A 6 1.19 7.34 18.52
CA VAL A 6 0.27 6.60 17.65
C VAL A 6 -0.18 7.48 16.49
N ALA A 7 -0.53 8.73 16.77
CA ALA A 7 -0.93 9.64 15.72
C ALA A 7 0.18 9.86 14.71
N ASP A 8 1.42 9.97 15.21
CA ASP A 8 2.57 10.15 14.33
C ASP A 8 2.77 8.95 13.42
N ILE A 9 2.55 7.75 13.94
CA ILE A 9 2.71 6.54 13.15
C ILE A 9 1.74 6.53 11.99
N ILE A 10 0.48 6.87 12.24
CA ILE A 10 -0.52 6.92 11.18
C ILE A 10 -0.13 7.96 10.14
N VAL A 11 0.28 9.13 10.58
CA VAL A 11 0.70 10.19 9.68
C VAL A 11 1.90 9.76 8.84
N GLN A 12 2.87 9.11 9.46
CA GLN A 12 4.05 8.65 8.76
C GLN A 12 3.69 7.62 7.69
N ALA A 13 2.84 6.66 8.05
CA ALA A 13 2.42 5.63 7.10
C ALA A 13 1.68 6.26 5.92
N ARG A 14 0.75 7.16 6.21
CA ARG A 14 -0.01 7.81 5.16
C ARG A 14 0.88 8.67 4.27
N THR A 15 1.80 9.38 4.89
CA THR A 15 2.67 10.29 4.15
C THR A 15 3.57 9.55 3.17
N VAL A 16 4.13 8.41 3.57
CA VAL A 16 5.03 7.70 2.69
C VAL A 16 4.29 7.19 1.46
N LEU A 17 3.04 6.80 1.62
CA LEU A 17 2.24 6.36 0.47
C LEU A 17 1.86 7.54 -0.42
N LEU A 18 1.48 8.66 0.18
CA LEU A 18 1.11 9.85 -0.59
C LEU A 18 2.28 10.42 -1.37
N ARG A 19 3.50 10.20 -0.92
CA ARG A 19 4.67 10.71 -1.61
C ARG A 19 5.21 9.76 -2.65
N SER A 20 4.60 8.61 -2.81
CA SER A 20 5.07 7.64 -3.78
C SER A 20 4.90 8.17 -5.20
N ARG A 21 5.85 7.83 -6.06
CA ARG A 21 5.73 8.14 -7.48
C ARG A 21 4.73 7.25 -8.18
N ILE A 22 4.36 6.14 -7.54
CA ILE A 22 3.43 5.20 -8.11
C ILE A 22 2.03 5.65 -7.74
N TYR A 23 1.27 6.07 -8.73
CA TYR A 23 -0.03 6.69 -8.51
C TYR A 23 -0.95 5.82 -7.66
N VAL A 24 -0.99 4.51 -7.95
CA VAL A 24 -1.94 3.64 -7.27
C VAL A 24 -1.65 3.57 -5.77
N LEU A 25 -0.41 3.74 -5.35
CA LEU A 25 -0.09 3.73 -3.93
C LEU A 25 -0.64 4.96 -3.23
N ARG A 26 -0.82 6.06 -3.94
CA ARG A 26 -1.36 7.27 -3.34
C ARG A 26 -2.85 7.18 -3.07
N THR A 27 -3.52 6.17 -3.62
CA THR A 27 -4.95 5.97 -3.41
C THR A 27 -5.26 5.03 -2.25
N LEU A 28 -4.25 4.46 -1.63
CA LEU A 28 -4.45 3.49 -0.56
C LEU A 28 -4.86 4.18 0.73
N HIS A 29 -5.50 3.39 1.57
CA HIS A 29 -6.00 3.88 2.86
C HIS A 29 -5.22 3.25 3.99
N VAL A 30 -5.01 4.02 5.05
CA VAL A 30 -4.28 3.58 6.23
C VAL A 30 -5.22 3.70 7.41
N PHE A 31 -5.36 2.59 8.14
CA PHE A 31 -6.18 2.56 9.36
C PHE A 31 -5.33 2.04 10.50
N GLN A 32 -5.82 2.23 11.69
CA GLN A 32 -5.18 1.69 12.89
C GLN A 32 -6.13 0.73 13.58
N ASP A 33 -5.58 -0.39 14.03
CA ASP A 33 -6.34 -1.37 14.80
C ASP A 33 -5.45 -1.80 15.96
N GLY A 34 -5.73 -1.29 17.17
CA GLY A 34 -4.85 -1.53 18.30
C GLY A 34 -3.48 -0.97 18.02
N ASP A 35 -2.47 -1.82 18.07
CA ASP A 35 -1.10 -1.41 17.82
C ASP A 35 -0.67 -1.64 16.38
N ALA A 36 -1.59 -2.05 15.53
CA ALA A 36 -1.25 -2.39 14.15
C ALA A 36 -1.72 -1.32 13.19
N ILE A 37 -1.01 -1.22 12.08
CA ILE A 37 -1.41 -0.38 10.95
C ILE A 37 -2.02 -1.30 9.90
N ILE A 38 -3.20 -0.94 9.42
CA ILE A 38 -3.91 -1.73 8.41
C ILE A 38 -3.88 -0.97 7.10
N LEU A 39 -3.46 -1.64 6.04
CA LEU A 39 -3.47 -1.06 4.69
C LEU A 39 -4.62 -1.65 3.90
N ARG A 40 -5.41 -0.79 3.27
CA ARG A 40 -6.53 -1.21 2.44
C ARG A 40 -6.57 -0.42 1.16
N GLY A 41 -7.23 -0.99 0.18
CA GLY A 41 -7.39 -0.37 -1.12
C GLY A 41 -7.19 -1.39 -2.21
N ARG A 42 -6.94 -0.92 -3.42
CA ARG A 42 -6.77 -1.79 -4.58
C ARG A 42 -5.53 -1.40 -5.35
N VAL A 43 -4.81 -2.41 -5.78
CA VAL A 43 -3.68 -2.23 -6.68
C VAL A 43 -3.83 -3.23 -7.83
N ASP A 44 -3.03 -3.03 -8.87
CA ASP A 44 -3.15 -3.86 -10.07
C ASP A 44 -2.07 -4.94 -10.15
N SER A 45 -1.23 -5.07 -9.14
CA SER A 45 -0.20 -6.09 -9.15
C SER A 45 0.22 -6.45 -7.73
N TYR A 46 0.71 -7.66 -7.57
CA TYR A 46 1.30 -8.09 -6.31
C TYR A 46 2.52 -7.26 -5.97
N TYR A 47 3.25 -6.85 -6.97
CA TYR A 47 4.41 -6.00 -6.75
C TYR A 47 4.02 -4.73 -6.00
N HIS A 48 2.96 -4.08 -6.45
CA HIS A 48 2.51 -2.85 -5.80
C HIS A 48 1.99 -3.11 -4.39
N LYS A 49 1.32 -4.23 -4.19
CA LYS A 49 0.85 -4.60 -2.86
C LYS A 49 2.02 -4.78 -1.90
N GLN A 50 3.05 -5.48 -2.33
CA GLN A 50 4.25 -5.70 -1.53
C GLN A 50 5.00 -4.40 -1.30
N LEU A 51 5.12 -3.59 -2.33
CA LEU A 51 5.85 -2.33 -2.23
C LEU A 51 5.20 -1.40 -1.21
N ALA A 52 3.87 -1.33 -1.20
CA ALA A 52 3.16 -0.50 -0.23
C ALA A 52 3.51 -0.96 1.19
N GLN A 53 3.50 -2.26 1.43
CA GLN A 53 3.83 -2.79 2.75
C GLN A 53 5.26 -2.44 3.15
N GLU A 54 6.21 -2.59 2.23
CA GLU A 54 7.60 -2.32 2.56
C GLU A 54 7.83 -0.85 2.84
N LEU A 55 7.20 0.03 2.06
CA LEU A 55 7.35 1.46 2.30
C LEU A 55 6.82 1.85 3.67
N VAL A 56 5.67 1.31 4.06
CA VAL A 56 5.10 1.62 5.35
C VAL A 56 5.94 1.03 6.48
N ARG A 57 6.41 -0.20 6.32
CA ARG A 57 7.23 -0.82 7.35
C ARG A 57 8.51 -0.04 7.59
N MET A 58 9.09 0.51 6.55
CA MET A 58 10.29 1.33 6.69
C MET A 58 9.99 2.66 7.37
N ALA A 59 8.79 3.18 7.17
CA ALA A 59 8.42 4.47 7.75
C ALA A 59 8.01 4.34 9.22
N VAL A 60 7.47 3.19 9.63
CA VAL A 60 6.90 3.03 10.98
C VAL A 60 7.58 1.86 11.68
N ASP A 61 8.82 2.01 11.93
CA ASP A 61 9.64 0.97 12.51
C ASP A 61 9.03 0.40 13.80
N GLY A 62 9.04 -0.92 13.92
CA GLY A 62 8.58 -1.58 15.13
C GLY A 62 7.08 -1.75 15.25
N VAL A 63 6.32 -1.43 14.21
CA VAL A 63 4.87 -1.52 14.23
C VAL A 63 4.42 -2.64 13.30
N GLU A 64 3.44 -3.42 13.74
CA GLU A 64 2.88 -4.45 12.88
C GLU A 64 2.11 -3.79 11.74
N VAL A 65 2.35 -4.25 10.53
CA VAL A 65 1.64 -3.76 9.34
C VAL A 65 0.86 -4.92 8.75
N VAL A 66 -0.46 -4.77 8.74
CA VAL A 66 -1.36 -5.78 8.17
C VAL A 66 -1.77 -5.31 6.80
N ASN A 67 -1.43 -6.08 5.79
CA ASN A 67 -1.63 -5.69 4.41
C ASN A 67 -2.89 -6.36 3.86
N LEU A 68 -3.99 -5.62 3.87
CA LEU A 68 -5.27 -6.09 3.36
C LEU A 68 -5.60 -5.46 2.01
N ILE A 69 -4.60 -5.06 1.27
CA ILE A 69 -4.77 -4.48 -0.05
C ILE A 69 -5.20 -5.58 -1.02
N ASP A 70 -6.22 -5.31 -1.82
CA ASP A 70 -6.68 -6.24 -2.85
C ASP A 70 -5.89 -6.03 -4.13
N VAL A 71 -5.53 -7.14 -4.76
CA VAL A 71 -4.90 -7.10 -6.06
C VAL A 71 -5.98 -7.39 -7.08
N VAL A 72 -6.24 -6.41 -7.95
CA VAL A 72 -7.27 -6.53 -8.97
C VAL A 72 -6.57 -6.78 -10.30
N TYR A 73 -6.62 -8.02 -10.73
CA TYR A 73 -5.96 -8.43 -11.95
C TYR A 73 -6.84 -8.11 -13.14
N ARG A 74 -6.26 -7.54 -14.18
CA ARG A 74 -7.01 -7.16 -15.38
C ARG A 74 -6.43 -7.84 -16.60
N PRO A 75 -6.81 -9.07 -16.84
CA PRO A 75 -6.24 -9.80 -17.98
C PRO A 75 -6.51 -9.14 -19.32
N GLU A 76 -7.63 -8.45 -19.46
CA GLU A 76 -7.93 -7.80 -20.72
C GLU A 76 -6.94 -6.69 -21.05
N VAL A 77 -6.25 -6.19 -20.08
CA VAL A 77 -5.28 -5.13 -20.32
C VAL A 77 -4.00 -5.69 -20.85
N GLU A 78 -3.71 -6.89 -20.49
CA GLU A 78 -2.49 -7.48 -20.95
C GLU A 78 -2.56 -8.09 -22.27
N ASP A 79 -3.69 -8.38 -22.71
CA ASP A 79 -3.76 -9.00 -23.94
C ASP A 79 -3.76 -8.18 -25.05
N GLY A 80 -3.97 -7.92 -24.78
CA GLY A 80 -3.73 -7.20 -25.43
C GLY A 80 -3.12 -6.89 -25.76
N PHE A 81 -3.28 -7.32 -25.59
CA PHE A 81 -2.55 -7.02 -25.69
C PHE A 81 -2.08 -7.48 -25.70
N PRO A 82 -2.32 -7.77 -25.80
CA PRO A 82 -1.90 -8.00 -25.76
C PRO A 82 -1.16 -8.58 -25.81
N ARG A 83 -1.50 -8.88 -25.77
CA ARG A 83 -0.79 -9.11 -25.77
C ARG A 83 0.00 -9.59 -26.18
N ALA A 84 -0.46 -9.93 -26.51
CA ALA A 84 0.14 -10.05 -26.84
C ALA A 84 0.87 -10.11 -27.42
N GLU A 85 0.53 -10.04 -27.68
CA GLU A 85 1.21 -9.76 -28.03
C GLU A 85 2.08 -9.56 -28.04
N TRP A 86 1.71 -9.67 -27.98
CA TRP A 86 2.50 -9.25 -27.76
C TRP A 86 3.48 -9.55 -27.80
N PHE A 87 3.06 -10.02 -28.04
CA PHE A 87 3.79 -10.16 -28.02
C PHE A 87 4.46 -10.28 -28.38
#